data_ee69539dd2ab33e42e0c0cf34309d455
#
_entry.id   ee69539dd2ab33e42e0c0cf34309d455
#
_cell.length_a   1.000
_cell.length_b   1.000
_cell.length_c   1.000
_cell.angle_alpha   90.00
_cell.angle_beta   90.00
_cell.angle_gamma   90.00
#
_symmetry.space_group_name_H-M   'P 1'
#
loop_
_entity.id
_entity.type
_entity.pdbx_description
1 polymer ?
#
loop_
_entity_poly.entity_id
_entity_poly.type
_entity_poly.pdbx_seq_one_letter_code
_entity_poly.pdbx_strand_id
1 'polypeptide(L)'
;MSKDKREALSDLEHQQWAHWTKYMLEVLRPVLGLGFYEARGSGMEYNPNIVKARESLRRWHRQIETPYADLSEKEKDSDREWADKVLVALEAAP
;
A
#
# COMPACT_ATOMS: atom_id res chain seq x y z
N MET A 1 12.57 22.29 -8.17
CA MET A 1 12.56 22.58 -6.73
C MET A 1 11.32 22.04 -6.07
N SER A 2 10.13 22.63 -6.26
CA SER A 2 8.90 22.07 -5.69
C SER A 2 8.61 20.65 -6.22
N LYS A 3 8.95 20.36 -7.49
CA LYS A 3 8.82 19.05 -8.09
C LYS A 3 9.71 18.01 -7.40
N ASP A 4 10.97 18.40 -7.13
CA ASP A 4 11.91 17.50 -6.46
C ASP A 4 11.50 17.24 -5.01
N LYS A 5 11.00 18.27 -4.34
CA LYS A 5 10.48 18.14 -2.97
C LYS A 5 9.24 17.24 -2.94
N ARG A 6 8.35 17.39 -3.91
CA ARG A 6 7.17 16.55 -4.05
C ARG A 6 7.56 15.08 -4.23
N GLU A 7 8.52 14.80 -5.11
CA GLU A 7 8.98 13.44 -5.36
C GLU A 7 9.70 12.85 -4.14
N ALA A 8 10.49 13.64 -3.43
CA ALA A 8 11.16 13.20 -2.22
C ALA A 8 10.15 12.84 -1.12
N LEU A 9 9.10 13.65 -0.95
CA LEU A 9 8.03 13.38 0.00
C LEU A 9 7.21 12.15 -0.42
N SER A 10 6.99 11.99 -1.71
CA SER A 10 6.26 10.82 -2.24
C SER A 10 7.02 9.53 -1.97
N ASP A 11 8.34 9.54 -2.14
CA ASP A 11 9.20 8.41 -1.80
C ASP A 11 9.10 8.09 -0.29
N LEU A 12 9.15 9.12 0.54
CA LEU A 12 9.03 8.94 2.00
C LEU A 12 7.66 8.38 2.38
N GLU A 13 6.60 8.85 1.75
CA GLU A 13 5.25 8.33 1.95
C GLU A 13 5.19 6.84 1.58
N HIS A 14 5.82 6.44 0.48
CA HIS A 14 5.89 5.05 0.09
C HIS A 14 6.64 4.21 1.13
N GLN A 15 7.79 4.69 1.62
CA GLN A 15 8.56 3.99 2.65
C GLN A 15 7.76 3.81 3.92
N GLN A 16 7.03 4.84 4.36
CA GLN A 16 6.20 4.80 5.54
C GLN A 16 5.04 3.81 5.37
N TRP A 17 4.36 3.87 4.23
CA TRP A 17 3.28 2.95 3.90
C TRP A 17 3.79 1.51 3.88
N ALA A 18 4.93 1.25 3.23
CA ALA A 18 5.52 -0.07 3.13
C ALA A 18 5.88 -0.63 4.50
N HIS A 19 6.46 0.19 5.36
CA HIS A 19 6.83 -0.19 6.73
C HIS A 19 5.61 -0.62 7.54
N TRP A 20 4.59 0.22 7.60
CA TRP A 20 3.40 -0.06 8.40
C TRP A 20 2.57 -1.20 7.81
N THR A 21 2.45 -1.28 6.50
CA THR A 21 1.70 -2.34 5.82
C THR A 21 2.37 -3.68 6.05
N LYS A 22 3.68 -3.74 5.93
CA LYS A 22 4.45 -4.96 6.21
C LYS A 22 4.22 -5.43 7.65
N TYR A 23 4.29 -4.51 8.60
CA TYR A 23 4.05 -4.82 10.02
C TYR A 23 2.65 -5.39 10.24
N MET A 24 1.63 -4.72 9.70
CA MET A 24 0.24 -5.17 9.84
C MET A 24 0.03 -6.55 9.23
N LEU A 25 0.57 -6.79 8.04
CA LEU A 25 0.43 -8.08 7.37
C LEU A 25 1.13 -9.20 8.14
N GLU A 26 2.27 -8.92 8.76
CA GLU A 26 2.96 -9.89 9.60
C GLU A 26 2.14 -10.25 10.84
N VAL A 27 1.54 -9.26 11.49
CA VAL A 27 0.70 -9.47 12.67
C VAL A 27 -0.55 -10.26 12.31
N LEU A 28 -1.16 -9.95 11.17
CA LEU A 28 -2.42 -10.58 10.73
C LEU A 28 -2.21 -11.90 9.98
N ARG A 29 -0.98 -12.26 9.69
CA ARG A 29 -0.66 -13.46 8.90
C ARG A 29 -1.41 -14.73 9.37
N PRO A 30 -1.46 -15.04 10.67
CA PRO A 30 -2.18 -16.24 11.12
C PRO A 30 -3.66 -16.20 10.78
N VAL A 31 -4.29 -15.03 10.94
CA VAL A 31 -5.73 -14.86 10.67
C VAL A 31 -6.00 -14.92 9.16
N LEU A 32 -5.19 -14.22 8.36
CA LEU A 32 -5.36 -14.21 6.91
C LEU A 32 -5.12 -15.60 6.31
N GLY A 33 -4.09 -16.30 6.77
CA GLY A 33 -3.80 -17.64 6.33
C GLY A 33 -4.93 -18.61 6.66
N LEU A 34 -5.45 -18.55 7.88
CA LEU A 34 -6.56 -19.39 8.31
C LEU A 34 -7.83 -19.07 7.52
N GLY A 35 -8.13 -17.78 7.30
CA GLY A 35 -9.30 -17.36 6.55
C GLY A 35 -9.29 -17.87 5.11
N PHE A 36 -8.16 -17.77 4.43
CA PHE A 36 -8.03 -18.30 3.06
C PHE A 36 -8.06 -19.84 3.05
N TYR A 37 -7.48 -20.48 4.06
CA TYR A 37 -7.54 -21.92 4.18
C TYR A 37 -8.98 -22.40 4.36
N GLU A 38 -9.75 -21.77 5.23
CA GLU A 38 -11.16 -22.10 5.46
C GLU A 38 -12.02 -21.88 4.22
N ALA A 39 -11.70 -20.86 3.42
CA ALA A 39 -12.42 -20.59 2.17
C ALA A 39 -12.15 -21.64 1.11
N ARG A 40 -11.01 -22.31 1.17
CA ARG A 40 -10.56 -23.27 0.17
C ARG A 40 -11.43 -24.51 0.16
N GLY A 41 -11.95 -24.85 -1.03
CA GLY A 41 -12.77 -26.05 -1.19
C GLY A 41 -14.22 -25.93 -0.72
N SER A 42 -14.58 -24.79 -0.12
CA SER A 42 -15.94 -24.54 0.39
C SER A 42 -16.83 -23.81 -0.62
N GLY A 43 -16.27 -23.38 -1.76
CA GLY A 43 -16.95 -22.49 -2.70
C GLY A 43 -16.75 -21.02 -2.37
N MET A 44 -16.38 -20.69 -1.15
CA MET A 44 -16.12 -19.32 -0.73
C MET A 44 -14.87 -18.75 -1.41
N GLU A 45 -13.98 -19.60 -1.91
CA GLU A 45 -12.79 -19.19 -2.66
C GLU A 45 -13.15 -18.41 -3.93
N TYR A 46 -14.35 -18.57 -4.44
CA TYR A 46 -14.85 -17.84 -5.61
C TYR A 46 -15.68 -16.62 -5.24
N ASN A 47 -15.88 -16.37 -3.96
CA ASN A 47 -16.58 -15.17 -3.50
C ASN A 47 -15.80 -13.92 -3.94
N PRO A 48 -16.47 -12.94 -4.59
CA PRO A 48 -15.78 -11.74 -5.10
C PRO A 48 -14.97 -11.00 -4.05
N ASN A 49 -15.42 -10.98 -2.80
CA ASN A 49 -14.69 -10.31 -1.72
C ASN A 49 -13.40 -11.06 -1.36
N ILE A 50 -13.43 -12.39 -1.37
CA ILE A 50 -12.25 -13.21 -1.11
C ILE A 50 -11.24 -13.08 -2.25
N VAL A 51 -11.71 -13.11 -3.50
CA VAL A 51 -10.86 -12.91 -4.68
C VAL A 51 -10.19 -11.55 -4.63
N LYS A 52 -10.95 -10.51 -4.35
CA LYS A 52 -10.43 -9.13 -4.25
C LYS A 52 -9.39 -9.00 -3.13
N ALA A 53 -9.66 -9.60 -1.97
CA ALA A 53 -8.71 -9.57 -0.85
C ALA A 53 -7.38 -10.23 -1.23
N ARG A 54 -7.45 -11.39 -1.89
CA ARG A 54 -6.25 -12.10 -2.33
C ARG A 54 -5.43 -11.30 -3.34
N GLU A 55 -6.10 -10.70 -4.32
CA GLU A 55 -5.46 -9.85 -5.32
C GLU A 55 -4.81 -8.62 -4.68
N SER A 56 -5.52 -7.99 -3.73
CA SER A 56 -5.00 -6.84 -3.00
C SER A 56 -3.76 -7.19 -2.20
N LEU A 57 -3.78 -8.34 -1.51
CA LEU A 57 -2.62 -8.80 -0.73
C LEU A 57 -1.41 -9.05 -1.63
N ARG A 58 -1.61 -9.67 -2.80
CA ARG A 58 -0.51 -9.89 -3.75
C ARG A 58 0.08 -8.56 -4.22
N ARG A 59 -0.77 -7.59 -4.53
CA ARG A 59 -0.33 -6.27 -4.97
C ARG A 59 0.44 -5.55 -3.86
N TRP A 60 -0.08 -5.57 -2.63
CA TRP A 60 0.57 -4.92 -1.50
C TRP A 60 1.92 -5.56 -1.17
N HIS A 61 2.02 -6.89 -1.20
CA HIS A 61 3.31 -7.58 -0.99
C HIS A 61 4.33 -7.15 -2.03
N ARG A 62 3.91 -7.06 -3.30
CA ARG A 62 4.79 -6.57 -4.36
C ARG A 62 5.22 -5.13 -4.12
N GLN A 63 4.28 -4.25 -3.80
CA GLN A 63 4.55 -2.82 -3.58
C GLN A 63 5.47 -2.58 -2.38
N ILE A 64 5.34 -3.37 -1.31
CA ILE A 64 6.22 -3.29 -0.14
C ILE A 64 7.67 -3.51 -0.54
N GLU A 65 7.93 -4.46 -1.45
CA GLU A 65 9.26 -4.81 -1.88
C GLU A 65 9.78 -3.94 -3.03
N THR A 66 8.96 -3.05 -3.57
CA THR A 66 9.29 -2.25 -4.74
C THR A 66 9.66 -0.83 -4.30
N PRO A 67 10.89 -0.34 -4.62
CA PRO A 67 11.23 1.05 -4.37
C PRO A 67 10.28 2.00 -5.11
N TYR A 68 10.04 3.18 -4.54
CA TYR A 68 9.16 4.17 -5.14
C TYR A 68 9.50 4.44 -6.60
N ALA A 69 10.78 4.60 -6.92
CA ALA A 69 11.22 4.89 -8.29
C ALA A 69 10.79 3.84 -9.32
N ASP A 70 10.57 2.61 -8.87
CA ASP A 70 10.22 1.47 -9.74
C ASP A 70 8.70 1.20 -9.78
N LEU A 71 7.91 1.97 -9.05
CA LEU A 71 6.46 1.85 -9.08
C LEU A 71 5.91 2.39 -10.41
N SER A 72 4.72 1.93 -10.79
CA SER A 72 4.01 2.51 -11.91
C SER A 72 3.61 3.96 -11.60
N GLU A 73 3.35 4.76 -12.64
CA GLU A 73 2.93 6.15 -12.43
C GLU A 73 1.63 6.24 -11.63
N LYS A 74 0.70 5.32 -11.87
CA LYS A 74 -0.55 5.26 -11.12
C LYS A 74 -0.30 5.00 -9.62
N GLU A 75 0.63 4.11 -9.32
CA GLU A 75 0.99 3.79 -7.93
C GLU A 75 1.73 4.96 -7.27
N LYS A 76 2.63 5.61 -8.03
CA LYS A 76 3.31 6.82 -7.55
C LYS A 76 2.32 7.95 -7.27
N ASP A 77 1.26 8.08 -8.08
CA ASP A 77 0.26 9.12 -7.90
C ASP A 77 -0.47 9.00 -6.57
N SER A 78 -0.66 7.79 -6.07
CA SER A 78 -1.24 7.57 -4.75
C SER A 78 -0.36 8.20 -3.65
N ASP A 79 0.95 8.03 -3.75
CA ASP A 79 1.90 8.63 -2.79
C ASP A 79 2.01 10.15 -3.01
N ARG A 80 1.97 10.61 -4.25
CA ARG A 80 2.00 12.03 -4.60
C ARG A 80 0.80 12.79 -4.03
N GLU A 81 -0.36 12.15 -3.98
CA GLU A 81 -1.55 12.74 -3.35
C GLU A 81 -1.29 13.09 -1.89
N TRP A 82 -0.68 12.19 -1.14
CA TRP A 82 -0.35 12.43 0.26
C TRP A 82 0.78 13.45 0.42
N ALA A 83 1.78 13.41 -0.46
CA ALA A 83 2.84 14.41 -0.48
C ALA A 83 2.26 15.81 -0.68
N ASP A 84 1.31 15.95 -1.59
CA ASP A 84 0.63 17.23 -1.85
C ASP A 84 -0.11 17.73 -0.59
N LYS A 85 -0.75 16.84 0.14
CA LYS A 85 -1.43 17.18 1.39
C LYS A 85 -0.43 17.69 2.45
N VAL A 86 0.73 17.06 2.55
CA VAL A 86 1.79 17.50 3.46
C VAL A 86 2.27 18.89 3.09
N LEU A 87 2.51 19.14 1.80
CA LEU A 87 2.96 20.44 1.32
C LEU A 87 1.94 21.53 1.62
N VAL A 88 0.67 21.26 1.41
CA VAL A 88 -0.41 22.20 1.76
C VAL A 88 -0.42 22.49 3.26
N ALA A 89 -0.29 21.48 4.08
CA ALA A 89 -0.26 21.64 5.54
C ALA A 89 0.94 22.49 6.00
N LEU A 90 2.10 22.30 5.38
CA LEU A 90 3.30 23.08 5.70
C LEU A 90 3.15 24.55 5.30
N GLU A 91 2.51 24.82 4.15
CA GLU A 91 2.24 26.19 3.70
C GLU A 91 1.23 26.90 4.62
N ALA A 92 0.27 26.17 5.17
CA ALA A 92 -0.73 26.71 6.07
C ALA A 92 -0.24 26.90 7.50
N ALA A 93 0.91 26.31 7.86
CA ALA A 93 1.46 26.42 9.21
C ALA A 93 1.97 27.84 9.47
N PRO A 94 1.73 28.42 10.67
CA PRO A 94 2.23 29.75 11.03
C PRO A 94 3.76 29.78 11.16
#